data_75291d062830e4a6447c5cf8c0a46ca6
#
_entry.id   75291d062830e4a6447c5cf8c0a46ca6
#
_cell.length_a   1.000
_cell.length_b   1.000
_cell.length_c   1.000
_cell.angle_alpha   90.00
_cell.angle_beta   90.00
_cell.angle_gamma   90.00
#
_symmetry.space_group_name_H-M   'P 1'
#
loop_
_entity.id
_entity.type
_entity.pdbx_description
1 polymer ?
#
loop_
_entity_poly.entity_id
_entity_poly.type
_entity_poly.pdbx_seq_one_letter_code
_entity_poly.pdbx_strand_id
1 'polypeptide(L)'
;GHKLAAGLSLPEENIGSFRKKINELSQLTEEDMQERVSIDLCLPFEYIDENLIAELKRLEPFGMGNEKPKFADRNLSVIDPRIFGKNRNVLKCRLRNERGMQMDGIYFGDVEECLEVMEQRKVMPLTFYPKINEYMGKRSIQLEIVNYQ
;
A
#
# COMPACT_ATOMS: atom_id res chain seq x y z
N GLY A 1 -5.79 -19.19 23.34
CA GLY A 1 -5.76 -18.20 22.27
C GLY A 1 -4.34 -17.85 21.86
N HIS A 2 -4.20 -17.29 20.71
CA HIS A 2 -2.94 -16.72 20.20
C HIS A 2 -2.98 -15.19 20.37
N LYS A 3 -1.83 -14.53 20.36
CA LYS A 3 -1.75 -13.05 20.47
C LYS A 3 -2.66 -12.32 19.45
N LEU A 4 -2.80 -12.89 18.25
CA LEU A 4 -3.55 -12.31 17.15
C LEU A 4 -4.86 -13.05 16.82
N ALA A 5 -5.16 -14.15 17.51
CA ALA A 5 -6.36 -14.93 17.22
C ALA A 5 -6.84 -15.71 18.45
N ALA A 6 -8.14 -15.74 18.66
CA ALA A 6 -8.79 -16.57 19.65
C ALA A 6 -9.98 -17.26 19.01
N GLY A 7 -10.20 -18.53 19.39
CA GLY A 7 -11.37 -19.31 18.99
C GLY A 7 -12.12 -19.78 20.23
N LEU A 8 -13.44 -19.83 20.12
CA LEU A 8 -14.31 -20.34 21.15
C LEU A 8 -15.54 -21.00 20.50
N SER A 9 -16.17 -21.87 21.25
CA SER A 9 -17.47 -22.46 20.89
C SER A 9 -18.51 -22.05 21.92
N LEU A 10 -19.66 -21.60 21.45
CA LEU A 10 -20.80 -21.25 22.31
C LEU A 10 -22.11 -21.58 21.62
N PRO A 11 -23.20 -21.81 22.38
CA PRO A 11 -24.54 -21.98 21.84
C PRO A 11 -24.96 -20.74 21.04
N GLU A 12 -25.73 -20.97 19.97
CA GLU A 12 -26.18 -19.92 19.05
C GLU A 12 -26.94 -18.80 19.77
N GLU A 13 -27.78 -19.16 20.75
CA GLU A 13 -28.54 -18.25 21.59
C GLU A 13 -27.66 -17.26 22.38
N ASN A 14 -26.40 -17.60 22.62
CA ASN A 14 -25.46 -16.78 23.39
C ASN A 14 -24.61 -15.82 22.52
N ILE A 15 -24.69 -15.91 21.19
CA ILE A 15 -23.89 -15.08 20.28
C ILE A 15 -24.16 -13.59 20.51
N GLY A 16 -25.44 -13.21 20.65
CA GLY A 16 -25.84 -11.82 20.84
C GLY A 16 -25.32 -11.23 22.14
N SER A 17 -25.49 -11.96 23.26
CA SER A 17 -25.01 -11.54 24.58
C SER A 17 -23.48 -11.51 24.65
N PHE A 18 -22.81 -12.46 24.02
CA PHE A 18 -21.35 -12.49 23.93
C PHE A 18 -20.80 -11.29 23.16
N ARG A 19 -21.37 -10.97 21.98
CA ARG A 19 -20.97 -9.81 21.18
C ARG A 19 -21.13 -8.50 21.98
N LYS A 20 -22.28 -8.34 22.65
CA LYS A 20 -22.53 -7.16 23.50
C LYS A 20 -21.47 -7.04 24.59
N LYS A 21 -21.21 -8.14 25.31
CA LYS A 21 -20.25 -8.16 26.40
C LYS A 21 -18.80 -7.89 25.97
N ILE A 22 -18.37 -8.41 24.80
CA ILE A 22 -17.05 -8.09 24.24
C ILE A 22 -16.93 -6.60 23.92
N ASN A 23 -17.94 -6.01 23.29
CA ASN A 23 -17.91 -4.59 22.97
C ASN A 23 -17.92 -3.70 24.23
N GLU A 24 -18.65 -4.08 25.27
CA GLU A 24 -18.68 -3.36 26.56
C GLU A 24 -17.33 -3.46 27.29
N LEU A 25 -16.62 -4.57 27.14
CA LEU A 25 -15.31 -4.79 27.78
C LEU A 25 -14.15 -4.29 26.93
N SER A 26 -14.39 -3.94 25.66
CA SER A 26 -13.36 -3.42 24.78
C SER A 26 -12.85 -2.07 25.28
N GLN A 27 -11.51 -1.95 25.36
CA GLN A 27 -10.81 -0.71 25.69
C GLN A 27 -10.18 -0.08 24.43
N LEU A 28 -10.56 -0.58 23.23
CA LEU A 28 -10.04 -0.06 21.98
C LEU A 28 -10.51 1.38 21.77
N THR A 29 -9.58 2.24 21.42
CA THR A 29 -9.80 3.64 21.08
C THR A 29 -9.85 3.82 19.56
N GLU A 30 -10.27 4.99 19.09
CA GLU A 30 -10.20 5.31 17.66
C GLU A 30 -8.76 5.28 17.14
N GLU A 31 -7.76 5.62 17.97
CA GLU A 31 -6.35 5.52 17.62
C GLU A 31 -5.88 4.07 17.39
N ASP A 32 -6.44 3.11 18.16
CA ASP A 32 -6.13 1.69 17.99
C ASP A 32 -6.73 1.10 16.72
N MET A 33 -7.76 1.77 16.17
CA MET A 33 -8.42 1.39 14.90
C MET A 33 -7.77 2.02 13.68
N GLN A 34 -6.86 2.98 13.86
CA GLN A 34 -6.14 3.59 12.75
C GLN A 34 -5.09 2.63 12.18
N GLU A 35 -5.12 2.43 10.89
CA GLU A 35 -4.09 1.68 10.19
C GLU A 35 -2.76 2.43 10.26
N ARG A 36 -1.76 1.82 10.90
CA ARG A 36 -0.41 2.37 10.97
C ARG A 36 0.46 1.70 9.92
N VAL A 37 0.88 2.47 8.94
CA VAL A 37 1.82 2.01 7.91
C VAL A 37 3.24 2.27 8.38
N SER A 38 4.00 1.20 8.61
CA SER A 38 5.44 1.31 8.87
C SER A 38 6.17 1.63 7.56
N ILE A 39 7.00 2.65 7.59
CA ILE A 39 7.81 3.10 6.46
C ILE A 39 9.28 2.91 6.86
N ASP A 40 10.05 2.23 6.01
CA ASP A 40 11.47 2.01 6.27
C ASP A 40 12.31 3.24 5.93
N LEU A 41 11.97 3.94 4.84
CA LEU A 41 12.71 5.11 4.40
C LEU A 41 11.84 6.05 3.54
N CYS A 42 11.97 7.36 3.76
CA CYS A 42 11.54 8.36 2.77
C CYS A 42 12.54 8.36 1.60
N LEU A 43 12.08 8.05 0.38
CA LEU A 43 12.93 7.86 -0.78
C LEU A 43 12.53 8.83 -1.91
N PRO A 44 13.27 9.95 -2.09
CA PRO A 44 13.04 10.86 -3.20
C PRO A 44 13.32 10.17 -4.56
N PHE A 45 12.59 10.57 -5.60
CA PHE A 45 12.68 9.97 -6.94
C PHE A 45 14.08 10.02 -7.54
N GLU A 46 14.88 11.01 -7.18
CA GLU A 46 16.25 11.20 -7.66
C GLU A 46 17.20 10.05 -7.30
N TYR A 47 16.86 9.29 -6.29
CA TYR A 47 17.64 8.12 -5.84
C TYR A 47 17.11 6.80 -6.39
N ILE A 48 16.01 6.83 -7.15
CA ILE A 48 15.40 5.61 -7.70
C ILE A 48 15.95 5.38 -9.09
N ASP A 49 16.89 4.47 -9.19
CA ASP A 49 17.50 4.01 -10.44
C ASP A 49 17.52 2.48 -10.53
N GLU A 50 18.02 1.94 -11.64
CA GLU A 50 18.15 0.49 -11.82
C GLU A 50 19.14 -0.14 -10.86
N ASN A 51 20.17 0.59 -10.41
CA ASN A 51 21.17 0.09 -9.46
C ASN A 51 20.52 -0.12 -8.09
N LEU A 52 19.76 0.87 -7.61
CA LEU A 52 19.00 0.72 -6.37
C LEU A 52 18.07 -0.50 -6.43
N ILE A 53 17.35 -0.67 -7.53
CA ILE A 53 16.43 -1.82 -7.69
C ILE A 53 17.19 -3.15 -7.71
N ALA A 54 18.37 -3.18 -8.32
CA ALA A 54 19.24 -4.37 -8.29
C ALA A 54 19.72 -4.70 -6.87
N GLU A 55 20.10 -3.70 -6.08
CA GLU A 55 20.49 -3.89 -4.68
C GLU A 55 19.29 -4.36 -3.81
N LEU A 56 18.11 -3.80 -4.03
CA LEU A 56 16.89 -4.25 -3.33
C LEU A 56 16.53 -5.71 -3.62
N LYS A 57 16.77 -6.18 -4.84
CA LYS A 57 16.59 -7.61 -5.19
C LYS A 57 17.49 -8.54 -4.41
N ARG A 58 18.64 -8.08 -3.92
CA ARG A 58 19.55 -8.90 -3.10
C ARG A 58 18.98 -9.19 -1.71
N LEU A 59 17.97 -8.44 -1.29
CA LEU A 59 17.24 -8.68 -0.04
C LEU A 59 16.20 -9.80 -0.15
N GLU A 60 15.90 -10.25 -1.36
CA GLU A 60 14.95 -11.36 -1.59
C GLU A 60 15.53 -12.71 -1.14
N PRO A 61 14.68 -13.68 -0.76
CA PRO A 61 13.21 -13.65 -0.79
C PRO A 61 12.61 -12.90 0.41
N PHE A 62 11.58 -12.14 0.16
CA PHE A 62 10.79 -11.49 1.21
C PHE A 62 9.79 -12.46 1.83
N GLY A 63 9.50 -12.28 3.12
CA GLY A 63 8.58 -13.11 3.87
C GLY A 63 8.56 -12.80 5.36
N MET A 64 8.13 -13.75 6.18
CA MET A 64 8.11 -13.59 7.62
C MET A 64 9.53 -13.38 8.17
N GLY A 65 9.76 -12.29 8.90
CA GLY A 65 11.06 -11.91 9.43
C GLY A 65 12.01 -11.21 8.43
N ASN A 66 11.58 -11.08 7.16
CA ASN A 66 12.26 -10.29 6.13
C ASN A 66 11.21 -9.63 5.25
N GLU A 67 10.55 -8.61 5.79
CA GLU A 67 9.48 -7.92 5.06
C GLU A 67 10.04 -7.12 3.88
N LYS A 68 9.21 -7.01 2.82
CA LYS A 68 9.53 -6.17 1.66
C LYS A 68 9.61 -4.71 2.12
N PRO A 69 10.72 -4.00 1.84
CA PRO A 69 10.87 -2.60 2.24
C PRO A 69 9.75 -1.72 1.68
N LYS A 70 9.28 -0.79 2.49
CA LYS A 70 8.27 0.21 2.13
C LYS A 70 8.91 1.59 2.11
N PHE A 71 8.93 2.18 0.93
CA PHE A 71 9.43 3.53 0.74
C PHE A 71 8.27 4.52 0.67
N ALA A 72 8.52 5.77 1.01
CA ALA A 72 7.48 6.80 0.93
C ALA A 72 8.01 8.12 0.37
N ASP A 73 7.12 8.87 -0.25
CA ASP A 73 7.26 10.29 -0.51
C ASP A 73 5.94 10.98 -0.12
N ARG A 74 6.05 12.18 0.48
CA ARG A 74 4.91 12.87 1.08
C ARG A 74 4.13 13.73 0.09
N ASN A 75 4.80 14.19 -0.97
CA ASN A 75 4.28 15.24 -1.86
C ASN A 75 4.31 14.80 -3.32
N LEU A 76 3.62 13.70 -3.61
CA LEU A 76 3.49 13.20 -4.97
C LEU A 76 2.20 13.69 -5.63
N SER A 77 2.34 14.34 -6.78
CA SER A 77 1.21 14.65 -7.65
C SER A 77 0.82 13.42 -8.45
N VAL A 78 -0.45 13.04 -8.39
CA VAL A 78 -1.02 11.96 -9.19
C VAL A 78 -1.58 12.52 -10.49
N ILE A 79 -1.17 11.95 -11.62
CA ILE A 79 -1.54 12.39 -12.97
C ILE A 79 -2.18 11.21 -13.71
N ASP A 80 -3.32 11.46 -14.33
CA ASP A 80 -4.07 10.50 -15.17
C ASP A 80 -4.26 9.11 -14.53
N PRO A 81 -4.81 9.01 -13.31
CA PRO A 81 -5.10 7.70 -12.73
C PRO A 81 -6.20 7.00 -13.55
N ARG A 82 -5.97 5.75 -13.91
CA ARG A 82 -6.90 4.95 -14.71
C ARG A 82 -6.90 3.49 -14.29
N ILE A 83 -8.07 2.87 -14.32
CA ILE A 83 -8.23 1.45 -14.05
C ILE A 83 -8.05 0.64 -15.32
N PHE A 84 -7.26 -0.42 -15.22
CA PHE A 84 -6.92 -1.34 -16.30
C PHE A 84 -7.19 -2.79 -15.92
N GLY A 85 -7.07 -3.65 -16.92
CA GLY A 85 -7.24 -5.09 -16.78
C GLY A 85 -8.68 -5.55 -17.07
N LYS A 86 -8.81 -6.79 -17.52
CA LYS A 86 -10.11 -7.41 -17.83
C LYS A 86 -11.03 -7.44 -16.61
N ASN A 87 -10.44 -7.61 -15.43
CA ASN A 87 -11.15 -7.67 -14.15
C ASN A 87 -11.19 -6.31 -13.42
N ARG A 88 -10.75 -5.22 -14.06
CA ARG A 88 -10.68 -3.87 -13.45
C ARG A 88 -9.99 -3.87 -12.07
N ASN A 89 -8.87 -4.56 -11.96
CA ASN A 89 -8.15 -4.79 -10.69
C ASN A 89 -6.75 -4.19 -10.66
N VAL A 90 -6.43 -3.32 -11.60
CA VAL A 90 -5.14 -2.63 -11.68
C VAL A 90 -5.38 -1.16 -11.92
N LEU A 91 -4.86 -0.29 -11.06
CA LEU A 91 -4.82 1.13 -11.29
C LEU A 91 -3.42 1.52 -11.75
N LYS A 92 -3.32 2.31 -12.80
CA LYS A 92 -2.08 2.92 -13.27
C LYS A 92 -2.22 4.42 -13.28
N CYS A 93 -1.14 5.09 -12.91
CA CYS A 93 -1.05 6.55 -12.94
C CYS A 93 0.39 6.98 -13.26
N ARG A 94 0.60 8.26 -13.45
CA ARG A 94 1.92 8.86 -13.44
C ARG A 94 2.07 9.69 -12.16
N LEU A 95 3.16 9.46 -11.46
CA LEU A 95 3.51 10.16 -10.24
C LEU A 95 4.56 11.21 -10.54
N ARG A 96 4.41 12.41 -10.00
CA ARG A 96 5.35 13.52 -10.17
C ARG A 96 5.72 14.10 -8.81
N ASN A 97 7.00 14.20 -8.52
CA ASN A 97 7.50 14.86 -7.33
C ASN A 97 7.54 16.39 -7.46
N GLU A 98 7.87 17.10 -6.39
CA GLU A 98 7.96 18.58 -6.36
C GLU A 98 9.01 19.12 -7.34
N ARG A 99 10.03 18.35 -7.68
CA ARG A 99 11.08 18.73 -8.65
C ARG A 99 10.71 18.47 -10.11
N GLY A 100 9.50 17.94 -10.34
CA GLY A 100 8.97 17.67 -11.68
C GLY A 100 9.39 16.34 -12.28
N MET A 101 10.18 15.51 -11.59
CA MET A 101 10.48 14.15 -12.04
C MET A 101 9.22 13.30 -12.04
N GLN A 102 9.08 12.45 -13.04
CA GLN A 102 7.91 11.60 -13.21
C GLN A 102 8.30 10.13 -13.27
N MET A 103 7.49 9.29 -12.64
CA MET A 103 7.58 7.82 -12.70
C MET A 103 6.20 7.21 -12.85
N ASP A 104 6.14 6.04 -13.49
CA ASP A 104 4.90 5.28 -13.59
C ASP A 104 4.54 4.66 -12.23
N GLY A 105 3.29 4.83 -11.81
CA GLY A 105 2.70 4.20 -10.63
C GLY A 105 1.75 3.07 -11.01
N ILE A 106 1.74 2.00 -10.22
CA ILE A 106 0.78 0.91 -10.35
C ILE A 106 0.28 0.51 -8.96
N TYR A 107 -1.02 0.28 -8.84
CA TYR A 107 -1.66 -0.19 -7.62
C TYR A 107 -2.52 -1.43 -7.88
N PHE A 108 -2.46 -2.37 -6.94
CA PHE A 108 -3.24 -3.60 -6.92
C PHE A 108 -3.99 -3.67 -5.60
N GLY A 109 -5.31 -3.60 -5.61
CA GLY A 109 -6.13 -3.64 -4.40
C GLY A 109 -7.54 -3.16 -4.70
N ASP A 110 -8.14 -2.41 -3.80
CA ASP A 110 -9.40 -1.71 -4.08
C ASP A 110 -9.12 -0.49 -4.96
N VAL A 111 -9.16 -0.75 -6.28
CA VAL A 111 -8.79 0.26 -7.28
C VAL A 111 -9.86 1.34 -7.46
N GLU A 112 -11.11 1.04 -7.14
CA GLU A 112 -12.21 2.02 -7.26
C GLU A 112 -12.07 3.05 -6.13
N GLU A 113 -11.91 2.62 -4.89
CA GLU A 113 -11.63 3.50 -3.76
C GLU A 113 -10.36 4.32 -3.97
N CYS A 114 -9.28 3.66 -4.41
CA CYS A 114 -8.01 4.32 -4.70
C CYS A 114 -8.16 5.41 -5.77
N LEU A 115 -8.92 5.15 -6.83
CA LEU A 115 -9.18 6.12 -7.90
C LEU A 115 -9.92 7.35 -7.34
N GLU A 116 -10.97 7.14 -6.56
CA GLU A 116 -11.73 8.23 -5.94
C GLU A 116 -10.85 9.14 -5.08
N VAL A 117 -10.00 8.53 -4.25
CA VAL A 117 -9.05 9.28 -3.39
C VAL A 117 -8.05 10.06 -4.25
N MET A 118 -7.49 9.45 -5.30
CA MET A 118 -6.51 10.09 -6.18
C MET A 118 -7.12 11.24 -7.02
N GLU A 119 -8.39 11.15 -7.39
CA GLU A 119 -9.09 12.22 -8.08
C GLU A 119 -9.41 13.41 -7.17
N GLN A 120 -9.72 13.14 -5.90
CA GLN A 120 -9.99 14.17 -4.90
C GLN A 120 -8.72 14.87 -4.43
N ARG A 121 -7.63 14.13 -4.27
CA ARG A 121 -6.35 14.61 -3.75
C ARG A 121 -5.29 14.58 -4.83
N LYS A 122 -5.06 15.72 -5.48
CA LYS A 122 -4.05 15.85 -6.54
C LYS A 122 -2.62 15.71 -6.05
N VAL A 123 -2.37 15.95 -4.77
CA VAL A 123 -1.07 15.77 -4.11
C VAL A 123 -1.30 15.00 -2.82
N MET A 124 -0.57 13.93 -2.62
CA MET A 124 -0.76 13.06 -1.48
C MET A 124 0.51 12.29 -1.10
N PRO A 125 0.63 11.85 0.17
CA PRO A 125 1.66 10.89 0.55
C PRO A 125 1.32 9.52 -0.02
N LEU A 126 2.35 8.86 -0.56
CA LEU A 126 2.24 7.48 -1.04
C LEU A 126 3.37 6.64 -0.46
N THR A 127 3.05 5.39 -0.13
CA THR A 127 4.07 4.37 0.08
C THR A 127 4.18 3.49 -1.14
N PHE A 128 5.39 3.12 -1.50
CA PHE A 128 5.65 2.37 -2.72
C PHE A 128 6.88 1.47 -2.60
N TYR A 129 7.01 0.56 -3.57
CA TYR A 129 8.21 -0.22 -3.81
C TYR A 129 8.62 -0.06 -5.29
N PRO A 130 9.87 0.36 -5.58
CA PRO A 130 10.33 0.51 -6.96
C PRO A 130 10.67 -0.84 -7.57
N LYS A 131 10.28 -1.03 -8.83
CA LYS A 131 10.59 -2.23 -9.61
C LYS A 131 10.85 -1.91 -11.08
N ILE A 132 11.51 -2.81 -11.78
CA ILE A 132 11.61 -2.76 -13.25
C ILE A 132 10.35 -3.39 -13.85
N ASN A 133 9.71 -2.65 -14.72
CA ASN A 133 8.67 -3.16 -15.60
C ASN A 133 9.27 -3.43 -16.97
N GLU A 134 9.09 -4.66 -17.49
CA GLU A 134 9.50 -5.03 -18.84
C GLU A 134 8.25 -5.35 -19.66
N TYR A 135 8.01 -4.55 -20.67
CA TYR A 135 6.87 -4.74 -21.57
C TYR A 135 7.26 -4.50 -23.02
N MET A 136 7.01 -5.46 -23.90
CA MET A 136 7.34 -5.40 -25.34
C MET A 136 8.79 -4.98 -25.61
N GLY A 137 9.74 -5.50 -24.83
CA GLY A 137 11.18 -5.21 -24.94
C GLY A 137 11.61 -3.83 -24.43
N LYS A 138 10.70 -3.05 -23.85
CA LYS A 138 11.02 -1.79 -23.18
C LYS A 138 11.10 -2.00 -21.67
N ARG A 139 12.15 -1.46 -21.07
CA ARG A 139 12.35 -1.44 -19.63
C ARG A 139 12.04 -0.06 -19.09
N SER A 140 11.31 0.01 -18.01
CA SER A 140 11.03 1.26 -17.30
C SER A 140 10.95 1.01 -15.80
N ILE A 141 11.28 2.04 -15.01
CA ILE A 141 11.06 2.00 -13.57
C ILE A 141 9.58 2.26 -13.30
N GLN A 142 9.00 1.44 -12.46
CA GLN A 142 7.62 1.55 -12.03
C GLN A 142 7.52 1.45 -10.51
N LEU A 143 6.73 2.31 -9.90
CA LEU A 143 6.46 2.32 -8.47
C LEU A 143 5.20 1.50 -8.19
N GLU A 144 5.35 0.38 -7.50
CA GLU A 144 4.23 -0.39 -6.97
C GLU A 144 3.74 0.32 -5.71
N ILE A 145 2.58 0.96 -5.80
CA ILE A 145 1.94 1.65 -4.69
C ILE A 145 1.45 0.60 -3.70
N VAL A 146 1.82 0.75 -2.43
CA VAL A 146 1.48 -0.16 -1.33
C VAL A 146 0.36 0.42 -0.49
N ASN A 147 0.43 1.73 -0.21
CA ASN A 147 -0.59 2.44 0.56
C ASN A 147 -0.71 3.89 0.08
N TYR A 148 -1.91 4.45 0.27
CA TYR A 148 -2.25 5.84 -0.03
C TYR A 148 -3.10 6.40 1.12
N GLN A 149 -2.89 7.65 1.50
CA GLN A 149 -3.62 8.32 2.60
C GLN A 149 -4.15 9.69 2.18
#